data_17859d0b650904b1db4cc6e51dbfcac9
#
_entry.id   17859d0b650904b1db4cc6e51dbfcac9
#
_cell.length_a   1.000
_cell.length_b   1.000
_cell.length_c   1.000
_cell.angle_alpha   90.00
_cell.angle_beta   90.00
_cell.angle_gamma   90.00
#
_symmetry.space_group_name_H-M   'P 1'
#
loop_
_entity.id
_entity.type
_entity.pdbx_description
1 polymer ?
#
loop_
_entity_poly.entity_id
_entity_poly.type
_entity_poly.pdbx_seq_one_letter_code
_entity_poly.pdbx_strand_id
1 'polypeptide(L)'
;MVNPIQCSCLKTAKGFITMFEEIIASKELKFNDLEKKVYRFICFIGCLIIKLILESYDRKIMKSRDKEKYRHKGLRETSVNTIMGEIKYKRAMYEIYEEGINKKVYLLDEMVLR
;
A
#
# COMPACT_ATOMS: atom_id res chain seq x y z
N MET A 1 -14.95 10.40 11.53
CA MET A 1 -13.59 10.03 11.16
C MET A 1 -13.60 9.32 9.81
N VAL A 2 -12.84 9.82 8.85
CA VAL A 2 -12.82 9.26 7.51
C VAL A 2 -12.01 7.97 7.49
N ASN A 3 -12.59 6.93 6.92
CA ASN A 3 -11.94 5.65 6.71
C ASN A 3 -10.75 5.84 5.75
N PRO A 4 -9.55 5.25 6.01
CA PRO A 4 -8.42 5.34 5.08
C PRO A 4 -8.76 4.93 3.64
N ILE A 5 -9.64 3.94 3.47
CA ILE A 5 -10.11 3.51 2.16
C ILE A 5 -10.89 4.62 1.46
N GLN A 6 -11.78 5.30 2.17
CA GLN A 6 -12.54 6.43 1.63
C GLN A 6 -11.62 7.59 1.22
N CYS A 7 -10.62 7.88 2.04
CA CYS A 7 -9.64 8.92 1.74
C CYS A 7 -8.86 8.60 0.46
N SER A 8 -8.42 7.36 0.30
CA SER A 8 -7.71 6.90 -0.90
C SER A 8 -8.60 6.95 -2.14
N CYS A 9 -9.88 6.59 -2.00
CA CYS A 9 -10.84 6.69 -3.10
C CYS A 9 -11.04 8.12 -3.56
N LEU A 10 -11.13 9.07 -2.62
CA LEU A 10 -11.26 10.49 -2.95
C LEU A 10 -10.04 11.03 -3.67
N LYS A 11 -8.83 10.66 -3.22
CA LYS A 11 -7.58 11.05 -3.88
C LYS A 11 -7.49 10.49 -5.29
N THR A 12 -7.90 9.25 -5.48
CA THR A 12 -7.91 8.59 -6.78
C THR A 12 -8.90 9.27 -7.72
N ALA A 13 -10.09 9.60 -7.25
CA ALA A 13 -11.11 10.30 -8.05
C ALA A 13 -10.63 11.69 -8.48
N LYS A 14 -10.02 12.45 -7.56
CA LYS A 14 -9.45 13.76 -7.89
C LYS A 14 -8.32 13.64 -8.90
N GLY A 15 -7.43 12.66 -8.74
CA GLY A 15 -6.35 12.41 -9.68
C GLY A 15 -6.85 12.08 -11.07
N PHE A 16 -7.92 11.28 -11.18
CA PHE A 16 -8.55 10.94 -12.45
C PHE A 16 -9.13 12.19 -13.11
N ILE A 17 -9.87 13.00 -12.36
CA ILE A 17 -10.49 14.23 -12.87
C ILE A 17 -9.42 15.20 -13.38
N THR A 18 -8.35 15.41 -12.60
CA THR A 18 -7.24 16.28 -12.98
C THR A 18 -6.57 15.81 -14.26
N MET A 19 -6.27 14.52 -14.36
CA MET A 19 -5.67 13.92 -15.54
C MET A 19 -6.57 14.11 -16.76
N PHE A 20 -7.86 13.85 -16.61
CA PHE A 20 -8.85 13.96 -17.68
C PHE A 20 -8.93 15.40 -18.17
N GLU A 21 -9.02 16.37 -17.25
CA GLU A 21 -9.08 17.79 -17.59
C GLU A 21 -7.83 18.26 -18.32
N GLU A 22 -6.65 17.83 -17.89
CA GLU A 22 -5.38 18.17 -18.55
C GLU A 22 -5.34 17.64 -19.98
N ILE A 23 -5.79 16.41 -20.19
CA ILE A 23 -5.80 15.78 -21.51
C ILE A 23 -6.76 16.54 -22.44
N ILE A 24 -7.97 16.84 -21.95
CA ILE A 24 -8.98 17.53 -22.77
C ILE A 24 -8.59 18.97 -23.08
N ALA A 25 -7.90 19.65 -22.15
CA ALA A 25 -7.44 21.02 -22.36
C ALA A 25 -6.21 21.12 -23.26
N SER A 26 -5.55 20.03 -23.56
CA SER A 26 -4.37 19.99 -24.41
C SER A 26 -4.71 20.44 -25.84
N LYS A 27 -3.92 21.37 -26.40
CA LYS A 27 -4.12 21.87 -27.76
C LYS A 27 -3.75 20.84 -28.82
N GLU A 28 -2.74 20.03 -28.55
CA GLU A 28 -2.33 18.94 -29.42
C GLU A 28 -2.26 17.65 -28.62
N LEU A 29 -3.16 16.73 -28.87
CA LEU A 29 -3.19 15.45 -28.23
C LEU A 29 -2.57 14.41 -29.14
N LYS A 30 -1.37 13.95 -28.76
CA LYS A 30 -0.71 12.84 -29.45
C LYS A 30 -1.10 11.55 -28.76
N PHE A 31 -1.47 10.54 -29.52
CA PHE A 31 -1.91 9.26 -28.97
C PHE A 31 -0.85 8.62 -28.06
N ASN A 32 0.43 8.73 -28.44
CA ASN A 32 1.53 8.20 -27.66
C ASN A 32 1.59 8.83 -26.24
N ASP A 33 1.41 10.15 -26.17
CA ASP A 33 1.40 10.84 -24.88
C ASP A 33 0.17 10.49 -24.05
N LEU A 34 -0.98 10.34 -24.71
CA LEU A 34 -2.21 9.90 -24.07
C LEU A 34 -2.02 8.53 -23.43
N GLU A 35 -1.47 7.59 -24.19
CA GLU A 35 -1.23 6.24 -23.69
C GLU A 35 -0.31 6.21 -22.48
N LYS A 36 0.78 7.00 -22.52
CA LYS A 36 1.72 7.10 -21.40
C LYS A 36 1.07 7.67 -20.15
N LYS A 37 0.25 8.71 -20.30
CA LYS A 37 -0.45 9.33 -19.17
C LYS A 37 -1.43 8.38 -18.52
N VAL A 38 -2.20 7.67 -19.33
CA VAL A 38 -3.15 6.66 -18.84
C VAL A 38 -2.40 5.52 -18.14
N TYR A 39 -1.31 5.04 -18.72
CA TYR A 39 -0.52 3.97 -18.13
C TYR A 39 0.04 4.37 -16.76
N ARG A 40 0.60 5.57 -16.64
CA ARG A 40 1.11 6.07 -15.37
C ARG A 40 0.02 6.16 -14.31
N PHE A 41 -1.17 6.60 -14.70
CA PHE A 41 -2.30 6.69 -13.79
C PHE A 41 -2.76 5.31 -13.31
N ILE A 42 -2.82 4.34 -14.21
CA ILE A 42 -3.18 2.97 -13.86
C ILE A 42 -2.15 2.36 -12.91
N CYS A 43 -0.86 2.61 -13.14
CA CYS A 43 0.19 2.16 -12.22
C CYS A 43 0.04 2.77 -10.84
N PHE A 44 -0.29 4.07 -10.77
CA PHE A 44 -0.53 4.75 -9.51
C PHE A 44 -1.70 4.12 -8.74
N ILE A 45 -2.82 3.86 -9.43
CA ILE A 45 -3.97 3.19 -8.82
C ILE A 45 -3.60 1.79 -8.34
N GLY A 46 -2.85 1.04 -9.14
CA GLY A 46 -2.40 -0.29 -8.80
C GLY A 46 -1.57 -0.31 -7.51
N CYS A 47 -0.64 0.64 -7.38
CA CYS A 47 0.16 0.79 -6.17
C CYS A 47 -0.71 1.09 -4.95
N LEU A 48 -1.71 1.96 -5.08
CA LEU A 48 -2.63 2.27 -3.99
C LEU A 48 -3.43 1.05 -3.56
N ILE A 49 -3.92 0.27 -4.52
CA ILE A 49 -4.70 -0.95 -4.23
C ILE A 49 -3.84 -1.95 -3.46
N ILE A 50 -2.62 -2.19 -3.91
CA ILE A 50 -1.71 -3.14 -3.25
C ILE A 50 -1.39 -2.66 -1.83
N LYS A 51 -1.11 -1.36 -1.66
CA LYS A 51 -0.86 -0.78 -0.34
C LYS A 51 -2.03 -1.02 0.61
N LEU A 52 -3.26 -0.75 0.16
CA LEU A 52 -4.46 -0.95 0.97
C LEU A 52 -4.65 -2.41 1.34
N ILE A 53 -4.41 -3.32 0.41
CA ILE A 53 -4.53 -4.75 0.65
C ILE A 53 -3.50 -5.20 1.70
N LEU A 54 -2.25 -4.79 1.55
CA LEU A 54 -1.18 -5.17 2.48
C LEU A 54 -1.45 -4.65 3.89
N GLU A 55 -1.83 -3.38 4.01
CA GLU A 55 -2.11 -2.79 5.31
C GLU A 55 -3.36 -3.39 5.95
N SER A 56 -4.39 -3.70 5.16
CA SER A 56 -5.62 -4.35 5.66
C SER A 56 -5.33 -5.77 6.13
N TYR A 57 -4.53 -6.50 5.37
CA TYR A 57 -4.14 -7.87 5.75
C TYR A 57 -3.30 -7.87 7.02
N ASP A 58 -2.41 -6.89 7.16
CA ASP A 58 -1.60 -6.73 8.37
C ASP A 58 -2.49 -6.51 9.60
N ARG A 59 -3.53 -5.69 9.49
CA ARG A 59 -4.49 -5.48 10.58
C ARG A 59 -5.26 -6.76 10.92
N LYS A 60 -5.61 -7.54 9.91
CA LYS A 60 -6.27 -8.84 10.10
C LYS A 60 -5.37 -9.79 10.89
N ILE A 61 -4.09 -9.85 10.53
CA ILE A 61 -3.09 -10.66 11.24
C ILE A 61 -2.98 -10.19 12.69
N MET A 62 -2.95 -8.88 12.91
CA MET A 62 -2.85 -8.31 14.25
C MET A 62 -3.99 -8.76 15.16
N LYS A 63 -5.20 -8.84 14.62
CA LYS A 63 -6.39 -9.27 15.39
C LYS A 63 -6.42 -10.77 15.63
N SER A 64 -5.90 -11.56 14.70
CA SER A 64 -5.99 -13.03 14.75
C SER A 64 -4.74 -13.71 15.31
N ARG A 65 -3.69 -12.95 15.60
CA ARG A 65 -2.44 -13.52 16.10
C ARG A 65 -2.57 -14.09 17.50
N ASP A 66 -1.65 -14.99 17.87
CA ASP A 66 -1.48 -15.42 19.26
C ASP A 66 -0.86 -14.27 20.06
N LYS A 67 -1.67 -13.59 20.84
CA LYS A 67 -1.27 -12.40 21.60
C LYS A 67 -0.26 -12.70 22.69
N GLU A 68 -0.20 -13.94 23.16
CA GLU A 68 0.78 -14.34 24.16
C GLU A 68 2.16 -14.53 23.56
N LYS A 69 2.23 -15.07 22.35
CA LYS A 69 3.49 -15.32 21.66
C LYS A 69 4.01 -14.09 20.94
N TYR A 70 3.14 -13.35 20.26
CA TYR A 70 3.53 -12.19 19.44
C TYR A 70 3.06 -10.91 20.11
N ARG A 71 4.01 -10.15 20.65
CA ARG A 71 3.73 -8.85 21.26
C ARG A 71 3.87 -7.75 20.24
N HIS A 72 2.84 -6.95 20.07
CA HIS A 72 2.86 -5.82 19.13
C HIS A 72 3.75 -4.70 19.69
N LYS A 73 4.75 -4.29 18.89
CA LYS A 73 5.73 -3.26 19.27
C LYS A 73 5.61 -1.96 18.50
N GLY A 74 4.64 -1.85 17.62
CA GLY A 74 4.38 -0.65 16.84
C GLY A 74 4.40 -0.93 15.34
N LEU A 75 4.17 0.14 14.59
CA LEU A 75 4.19 0.08 13.12
C LEU A 75 5.54 0.55 12.61
N ARG A 76 6.02 -0.11 11.57
CA ARG A 76 7.26 0.27 10.89
C ARG A 76 7.00 0.44 9.40
N GLU A 77 7.46 1.55 8.85
CA GLU A 77 7.34 1.79 7.42
C GLU A 77 8.38 0.96 6.66
N THR A 78 7.94 0.40 5.54
CA THR A 78 8.81 -0.33 4.64
C THR A 78 8.37 -0.08 3.20
N SER A 79 9.14 -0.55 2.25
CA SER A 79 8.78 -0.43 0.84
C SER A 79 9.01 -1.74 0.11
N VAL A 80 8.27 -1.91 -0.98
CA VAL A 80 8.43 -3.05 -1.87
C VAL A 80 8.35 -2.55 -3.30
N ASN A 81 9.22 -3.09 -4.16
CA ASN A 81 9.21 -2.74 -5.59
C ASN A 81 8.30 -3.71 -6.32
N THR A 82 7.36 -3.16 -7.07
CA THR A 82 6.45 -3.93 -7.91
C THR A 82 6.61 -3.55 -9.36
N ILE A 83 6.00 -4.31 -10.25
CA ILE A 83 6.01 -3.99 -11.68
C ILE A 83 5.34 -2.64 -11.97
N MET A 84 4.50 -2.15 -11.07
CA MET A 84 3.80 -0.87 -11.21
C MET A 84 4.52 0.29 -10.52
N GLY A 85 5.55 0.02 -9.74
CA GLY A 85 6.32 1.02 -9.03
C GLY A 85 6.63 0.62 -7.60
N GLU A 86 7.28 1.54 -6.87
CA GLU A 86 7.61 1.34 -5.46
C GLU A 86 6.41 1.68 -4.59
N ILE A 87 6.12 0.81 -3.64
CA ILE A 87 5.02 0.96 -2.70
C ILE A 87 5.59 1.10 -1.30
N LYS A 88 5.24 2.19 -0.61
CA LYS A 88 5.57 2.39 0.79
C LYS A 88 4.35 2.09 1.64
N TYR A 89 4.50 1.22 2.61
CA TYR A 89 3.39 0.82 3.47
C TYR A 89 3.89 0.59 4.90
N LYS A 90 2.96 0.57 5.83
CA LYS A 90 3.26 0.33 7.25
C LYS A 90 2.83 -1.07 7.62
N ARG A 91 3.71 -1.76 8.33
CA ARG A 91 3.43 -3.11 8.84
C ARG A 91 3.71 -3.16 10.33
N ALA A 92 3.01 -4.06 11.02
CA ALA A 92 3.20 -4.24 12.46
C ALA A 92 4.45 -5.07 12.72
N MET A 93 5.25 -4.59 13.68
CA MET A 93 6.39 -5.33 14.20
C MET A 93 5.98 -6.04 15.47
N TYR A 94 6.31 -7.31 15.58
CA TYR A 94 6.04 -8.12 16.75
C TYR A 94 7.34 -8.59 17.37
N GLU A 95 7.32 -8.81 18.67
CA GLU A 95 8.45 -9.36 19.39
C GLU A 95 8.07 -10.70 19.97
N ILE A 96 8.92 -11.69 19.76
CA ILE A 96 8.77 -13.02 20.35
C ILE A 96 9.93 -13.27 21.28
N TYR A 97 9.65 -14.00 22.38
CA TYR A 97 10.68 -14.45 23.29
C TYR A 97 10.89 -15.93 23.05
N GLU A 98 12.07 -16.29 22.59
CA GLU A 98 12.40 -17.66 22.23
C GLU A 98 13.84 -17.94 22.63
N GLU A 99 14.04 -19.05 23.37
CA GLU A 99 15.35 -19.49 23.86
C GLU A 99 16.13 -18.42 24.65
N GLY A 100 15.41 -17.58 25.43
CA GLY A 100 16.01 -16.52 26.21
C GLY A 100 16.39 -15.28 25.41
N ILE A 101 16.02 -15.21 24.14
CA ILE A 101 16.33 -14.09 23.25
C ILE A 101 15.05 -13.49 22.71
N ASN A 102 14.97 -12.16 22.74
CA ASN A 102 13.87 -11.42 22.11
C ASN A 102 14.17 -11.25 20.62
N LYS A 103 13.28 -11.75 19.76
CA LYS A 103 13.40 -11.61 18.32
C LYS A 103 12.29 -10.73 17.78
N LYS A 104 12.64 -9.89 16.81
CA LYS A 104 11.67 -9.04 16.10
C LYS A 104 11.21 -9.76 14.84
N VAL A 105 9.89 -9.84 14.65
CA VAL A 105 9.31 -10.52 13.49
C VAL A 105 8.23 -9.66 12.86
N TYR A 106 8.05 -9.83 11.57
CA TYR A 106 7.00 -9.19 10.80
C TYR A 106 6.12 -10.28 10.20
N LEU A 107 4.95 -10.51 10.82
CA LEU A 107 4.07 -11.59 10.38
C LEU A 107 3.57 -11.41 8.95
N LEU A 108 3.34 -10.16 8.54
CA LEU A 108 2.92 -9.87 7.18
C LEU A 108 3.94 -10.37 6.16
N ASP A 109 5.22 -10.11 6.40
CA ASP A 109 6.29 -10.55 5.51
C ASP A 109 6.36 -12.07 5.41
N GLU A 110 6.18 -12.75 6.52
CA GLU A 110 6.23 -14.21 6.56
C GLU A 110 5.07 -14.84 5.80
N MET A 111 3.89 -14.22 5.84
CA MET A 111 2.69 -14.78 5.22
C MET A 111 2.49 -14.40 3.76
N VAL A 112 2.91 -13.22 3.36
CA VAL A 112 2.58 -12.65 2.04
C VAL A 112 3.81 -12.44 1.17
N LEU A 113 4.90 -11.92 1.75
CA LEU A 113 6.06 -11.44 0.97
C LEU A 113 7.21 -12.44 0.92
N ARG A 114 6.94 -13.64 1.31
CA ARG A 114 7.94 -14.71 1.29
C ARG A 114 8.19 -15.23 -0.11
#